data_2ee54b3236b25dd63c22210426bb4c6e
#
_entry.id   2ee54b3236b25dd63c22210426bb4c6e
#
_cell.length_a   1.000
_cell.length_b   1.000
_cell.length_c   1.000
_cell.angle_alpha   90.00
_cell.angle_beta   90.00
_cell.angle_gamma   90.00
#
_symmetry.space_group_name_H-M   'P 1'
#
loop_
_entity.id
_entity.type
_entity.pdbx_description
1 polymer ?
#
loop_
_entity_poly.entity_id
_entity_poly.type
_entity_poly.pdbx_seq_one_letter_code
_entity_poly.pdbx_strand_id
1 'polypeptide(L)' 'MMTRRTPLLFEEATNADGVWTLVVRSSHGVVGHIFRAVGEYGYFVGRFNAFTATFRDPSLQRLKKRIVANRR' A
#
# COMPACT_ATOMS: atom_id res chain seq x y z
N MET A 1 6.37 3.35 29.46
CA MET A 1 5.37 2.64 28.69
C MET A 1 5.68 2.65 27.23
N MET A 2 5.61 1.53 26.63
CA MET A 2 5.93 1.41 25.23
C MET A 2 4.70 1.63 24.38
N THR A 3 4.80 2.51 23.40
CA THR A 3 3.73 2.72 22.45
C THR A 3 3.85 1.72 21.32
N ARG A 4 2.80 1.00 21.06
CA ARG A 4 2.79 0.07 19.95
C ARG A 4 2.22 0.72 18.72
N ARG A 5 2.91 0.53 17.62
CA ARG A 5 2.33 0.89 16.34
C ARG A 5 1.34 -0.18 15.94
N THR A 6 0.23 0.24 15.40
CA THR A 6 -0.73 -0.67 14.82
C THR A 6 -0.08 -1.35 13.62
N PRO A 7 -0.11 -2.68 13.57
CA PRO A 7 0.46 -3.37 12.42
C PRO A 7 -0.35 -3.07 11.17
N LEU A 8 0.35 -3.02 10.05
CA LEU A 8 -0.29 -2.90 8.75
C LEU A 8 -0.47 -4.29 8.16
N LEU A 9 -1.62 -4.51 7.57
CA LEU A 9 -1.94 -5.74 6.87
C LEU A 9 -1.97 -5.47 5.38
N PHE A 10 -1.44 -6.39 4.61
CA PHE A 10 -1.43 -6.30 3.16
C PHE A 10 -2.29 -7.43 2.61
N GLU A 11 -3.40 -7.10 2.00
CA GLU A 11 -4.35 -8.08 1.51
C GLU A 11 -4.49 -8.01 0.00
N GLU A 12 -4.30 -9.13 -0.67
CA GLU A 12 -4.51 -9.17 -2.11
C GLU A 12 -5.99 -9.07 -2.43
N ALA A 13 -6.29 -8.31 -3.48
CA ALA A 13 -7.63 -8.18 -3.98
C ALA A 13 -7.59 -8.01 -5.48
N THR A 14 -8.72 -8.33 -6.12
CA THR A 14 -8.86 -8.10 -7.55
C THR A 14 -10.12 -7.27 -7.73
N ASN A 15 -10.00 -6.15 -8.43
CA ASN A 15 -11.16 -5.30 -8.64
C ASN A 15 -12.08 -5.87 -9.70
N ALA A 16 -13.19 -5.18 -9.98
CA ALA A 16 -14.19 -5.66 -10.92
C ALA A 16 -13.64 -5.83 -12.33
N ASP A 17 -12.58 -5.12 -12.68
CA ASP A 17 -11.94 -5.22 -13.99
C ASP A 17 -10.85 -6.28 -14.05
N GLY A 18 -10.69 -7.05 -12.98
CA GLY A 18 -9.67 -8.08 -12.92
C GLY A 18 -8.26 -7.57 -12.64
N VAL A 19 -8.13 -6.33 -12.19
CA VAL A 19 -6.84 -5.73 -11.89
C VAL A 19 -6.41 -6.09 -10.48
N TRP A 20 -5.20 -6.62 -10.36
CA TRP A 20 -4.63 -6.95 -9.07
C TRP A 20 -4.32 -5.69 -8.28
N THR A 21 -4.62 -5.75 -6.98
CA THR A 21 -4.25 -4.69 -6.07
C THR A 21 -3.90 -5.30 -4.72
N LEU A 22 -3.09 -4.59 -3.94
CA LEU A 22 -2.79 -4.97 -2.58
C LEU A 22 -3.33 -3.89 -1.67
N VAL A 23 -4.33 -4.24 -0.87
CA VAL A 23 -4.97 -3.29 0.04
C VAL A 23 -4.15 -3.22 1.32
N VAL A 24 -3.81 -2.01 1.74
CA VAL A 24 -3.06 -1.78 2.98
C VAL A 24 -4.03 -1.33 4.05
N ARG A 25 -4.14 -2.11 5.12
CA ARG A 25 -5.08 -1.85 6.21
C ARG A 25 -4.37 -1.67 7.53
N SER A 26 -4.98 -0.84 8.36
CA SER A 26 -4.61 -0.74 9.78
C SER A 26 -5.83 -1.11 10.61
N SER A 27 -5.73 -1.02 11.94
CA SER A 27 -6.87 -1.25 12.81
C SER A 27 -7.98 -0.22 12.62
N HIS A 28 -7.66 0.90 11.97
CA HIS A 28 -8.63 1.97 11.74
C HIS A 28 -9.25 1.92 10.34
N GLY A 29 -8.88 0.93 9.56
CA GLY A 29 -9.44 0.75 8.23
C GLY A 29 -8.39 0.79 7.14
N VAL A 30 -8.85 1.02 5.92
CA VAL A 30 -7.96 1.05 4.76
C VAL A 30 -7.10 2.30 4.78
N VAL A 31 -5.78 2.10 4.70
CA VAL A 31 -4.81 3.19 4.66
C VAL A 31 -4.49 3.58 3.23
N GLY A 32 -4.38 2.61 2.35
CA GLY A 32 -4.03 2.86 0.97
C GLY A 32 -4.04 1.60 0.13
N HIS A 33 -3.52 1.72 -1.07
CA HIS A 33 -3.53 0.63 -2.05
C HIS A 33 -2.21 0.58 -2.80
N ILE A 34 -1.77 -0.63 -3.13
CA ILE A 34 -0.61 -0.83 -3.99
C ILE A 34 -1.11 -1.40 -5.31
N PHE A 35 -0.68 -0.79 -6.39
CA PHE A 35 -0.97 -1.27 -7.74
C PHE A 35 0.33 -1.60 -8.45
N ARG A 36 0.25 -2.56 -9.37
CA ARG A 36 1.40 -2.93 -10.18
C ARG A 36 1.29 -2.25 -11.53
N ALA A 37 2.35 -1.57 -11.90
CA ALA A 37 2.48 -0.99 -13.23
C ALA A 37 3.67 -1.66 -13.91
N VAL A 38 3.91 -1.30 -15.15
CA VAL A 38 5.01 -1.91 -15.89
C VAL A 38 6.33 -1.61 -15.18
N GLY A 39 6.97 -2.67 -14.70
CA GLY A 39 8.30 -2.58 -14.09
C GLY A 39 8.35 -2.09 -12.66
N GLU A 40 7.22 -1.74 -12.05
CA GLU A 40 7.26 -1.23 -10.68
C GLU A 40 5.91 -1.34 -10.00
N TYR A 41 5.93 -1.08 -8.68
CA TYR A 41 4.72 -1.01 -7.85
C TYR A 41 4.56 0.41 -7.35
N GLY A 42 3.32 0.88 -7.26
CA GLY A 42 3.01 2.20 -6.76
C GLY A 42 2.08 2.13 -5.56
N TYR A 43 2.36 2.90 -4.52
CA TYR A 43 1.54 2.97 -3.32
C TYR A 43 0.78 4.31 -3.32
N PHE A 44 -0.53 4.22 -3.16
CA PHE A 44 -1.43 5.37 -3.17
C PHE A 44 -2.11 5.47 -1.82
N VAL A 45 -1.84 6.53 -1.09
CA VAL A 45 -2.41 6.75 0.24
C VAL A 45 -3.83 7.28 0.10
N GLY A 46 -4.73 6.74 0.94
CA GLY A 46 -6.11 7.19 0.95
C GLY A 46 -6.85 6.78 -0.29
N ARG A 47 -7.58 7.71 -0.88
CA ARG A 47 -8.31 7.44 -2.10
C ARG A 47 -7.35 7.20 -3.25
N PHE A 48 -7.70 6.25 -4.08
CA PHE A 48 -6.90 5.99 -5.27
C PHE A 48 -6.85 7.23 -6.15
N ASN A 49 -5.63 7.59 -6.52
CA ASN A 49 -5.40 8.66 -7.47
C ASN A 49 -4.37 8.15 -8.48
N ALA A 50 -4.81 7.95 -9.70
CA ALA A 50 -3.99 7.33 -10.73
C ALA A 50 -2.77 8.17 -11.12
N PHE A 51 -2.73 9.44 -10.72
CA PHE A 51 -1.69 10.36 -11.18
C PHE A 51 -0.53 10.51 -10.21
N THR A 52 -0.74 10.25 -8.92
CA THR A 52 0.30 10.53 -7.93
C THR A 52 0.44 9.39 -6.94
N ALA A 53 1.42 8.54 -7.18
CA ALA A 53 1.80 7.54 -6.19
C ALA A 53 2.65 8.21 -5.11
N THR A 54 2.38 7.87 -3.86
CA THR A 54 3.18 8.36 -2.74
C THR A 54 4.58 7.78 -2.78
N PHE A 55 4.68 6.48 -3.05
CA PHE A 55 5.96 5.79 -3.21
C PHE A 55 5.89 4.91 -4.45
N ARG A 56 7.05 4.69 -5.06
CA ARG A 56 7.20 3.75 -6.17
C ARG A 56 8.46 2.95 -5.96
N ASP A 57 8.42 1.68 -6.31
CA ASP A 57 9.59 0.82 -6.20
C ASP A 57 9.41 -0.40 -7.11
N PRO A 58 10.46 -0.81 -7.82
CA PRO A 58 10.39 -2.04 -8.62
C PRO A 58 10.24 -3.29 -7.76
N SER A 59 10.61 -3.21 -6.47
CA SER A 59 10.52 -4.33 -5.54
C SER A 59 9.35 -4.14 -4.61
N LEU A 60 8.41 -5.09 -4.62
CA LEU A 60 7.27 -5.06 -3.72
C LEU A 60 7.72 -5.13 -2.26
N GLN A 61 8.74 -5.93 -1.98
CA GLN A 61 9.23 -6.07 -0.61
C GLN A 61 9.78 -4.76 -0.09
N ARG A 62 10.55 -4.05 -0.89
CA ARG A 62 11.09 -2.76 -0.47
C ARG A 62 9.98 -1.73 -0.32
N LEU A 63 8.99 -1.77 -1.19
CA LEU A 63 7.86 -0.85 -1.10
C LEU A 63 7.11 -1.05 0.20
N LYS A 64 6.85 -2.30 0.57
CA LYS A 64 6.19 -2.61 1.83
C LYS A 64 6.99 -2.08 3.02
N LYS A 65 8.31 -2.24 2.99
CA LYS A 65 9.17 -1.74 4.06
C LYS A 65 9.11 -0.22 4.15
N ARG A 66 9.10 0.45 3.03
CA ARG A 66 9.00 1.92 3.02
C ARG A 66 7.68 2.40 3.58
N ILE A 67 6.60 1.71 3.25
CA ILE A 67 5.28 2.06 3.75
C ILE A 67 5.25 1.93 5.26
N VAL A 68 5.75 0.82 5.80
CA VAL A 68 5.78 0.60 7.24
C VAL A 68 6.68 1.62 7.93
N ALA A 69 7.82 1.92 7.35
CA ALA A 69 8.79 2.84 7.97
C ALA A 69 8.30 4.28 8.00
N ASN A 70 7.44 4.66 7.04
CA ASN A 70 7.01 6.05 6.89
C ASN A 70 5.58 6.31 7.35
N ARG A 71 4.94 5.34 7.92
CA ARG A 71 3.58 5.57 8.43
C ARG A 71 3.62 6.39 9.71
N ARG A 72 2.56 7.08 9.97
CA ARG A 72 2.47 7.93 11.15
C ARG A 72 1.28 7.57 12.02
#